data_ed7c7e23f1778527b9e3e539685a40c5
#
_entry.id   ed7c7e23f1778527b9e3e539685a40c5
#
_cell.length_a   1.000
_cell.length_b   1.000
_cell.length_c   1.000
_cell.angle_alpha   90.00
_cell.angle_beta   90.00
_cell.angle_gamma   90.00
#
_symmetry.space_group_name_H-M   'P 1'
#
loop_
_entity.id
_entity.type
_entity.pdbx_description
1 polymer ?
#
loop_
_entity_poly.entity_id
_entity_poly.type
_entity_poly.pdbx_seq_one_letter_code
_entity_poly.pdbx_strand_id
1 'polypeptide(L)'
;MDKTYSPADIETRWYEEWEAKNYFAPGSGEESYCIPIPPPNVTGTLHMGHGFQQAIMDALIRYNRMKGRSTLWQVGTDHAGIATQMLVERQLEAEGVSRHDLGRDQF
;
A
#
# COMPACT_ATOMS: atom_id res chain seq x y z
N MET A 1 13.45 0.47 29.58
CA MET A 1 12.26 0.36 28.71
C MET A 1 11.23 1.33 29.24
N ASP A 2 10.80 2.27 28.43
CA ASP A 2 9.75 3.21 28.81
C ASP A 2 8.44 2.47 29.01
N LYS A 3 7.62 2.96 29.95
CA LYS A 3 6.34 2.32 30.27
C LYS A 3 5.28 2.50 29.21
N THR A 4 5.51 3.42 28.26
CA THR A 4 4.56 3.78 27.21
C THR A 4 5.19 3.53 25.85
N TYR A 5 4.48 2.83 24.98
CA TYR A 5 4.87 2.66 23.58
C TYR A 5 4.66 3.97 22.82
N SER A 6 5.73 4.48 22.18
CA SER A 6 5.68 5.67 21.31
C SER A 6 5.84 5.23 19.86
N PRO A 7 4.76 5.11 19.08
CA PRO A 7 4.85 4.66 17.67
C PRO A 7 5.69 5.60 16.83
N ALA A 8 5.57 6.91 17.02
CA ALA A 8 6.25 7.91 16.19
C ALA A 8 7.78 7.77 16.22
N ASP A 9 8.36 7.37 17.37
CA ASP A 9 9.81 7.22 17.53
C ASP A 9 10.35 5.91 16.93
N ILE A 10 9.46 4.95 16.68
CA ILE A 10 9.82 3.58 16.33
C ILE A 10 9.52 3.29 14.85
N GLU A 11 8.38 3.72 14.35
CA GLU A 11 7.87 3.35 13.03
C GLU A 11 8.77 3.86 11.89
N THR A 12 9.20 5.12 11.93
CA THR A 12 10.06 5.69 10.89
C THR A 12 11.39 4.94 10.81
N ARG A 13 12.04 4.71 11.96
CA ARG A 13 13.32 4.00 12.01
C ARG A 13 13.22 2.56 11.47
N TRP A 14 12.17 1.83 11.85
CA TRP A 14 11.99 0.46 11.39
C TRP A 14 11.69 0.38 9.90
N TYR A 15 10.90 1.32 9.38
CA TYR A 15 10.61 1.36 7.96
C TYR A 15 11.88 1.58 7.13
N GLU A 16 12.69 2.56 7.51
CA GLU A 16 13.99 2.83 6.86
C GLU A 16 14.93 1.61 6.91
N GLU A 17 15.00 0.94 8.06
CA GLU A 17 15.83 -0.27 8.21
C GLU A 17 15.34 -1.41 7.33
N TRP A 18 14.05 -1.64 7.26
CA TRP A 18 13.46 -2.71 6.46
C TRP A 18 13.67 -2.48 4.97
N GLU A 19 13.54 -1.26 4.49
CA GLU A 19 13.82 -0.90 3.11
C GLU A 19 15.31 -1.05 2.78
N ALA A 20 16.19 -0.47 3.60
CA ALA A 20 17.64 -0.53 3.39
C ALA A 20 18.18 -1.97 3.33
N LYS A 21 17.59 -2.87 4.11
CA LYS A 21 17.95 -4.28 4.15
C LYS A 21 17.16 -5.17 3.20
N ASN A 22 16.21 -4.58 2.47
CA ASN A 22 15.36 -5.27 1.49
C ASN A 22 14.63 -6.50 2.08
N TYR A 23 14.14 -6.39 3.31
CA TYR A 23 13.51 -7.51 4.01
C TYR A 23 12.21 -8.03 3.40
N PHE A 24 11.58 -7.24 2.54
CA PHE A 24 10.34 -7.60 1.88
C PHE A 24 10.51 -8.27 0.52
N ALA A 25 11.75 -8.33 0.01
CA ALA A 25 12.03 -9.04 -1.22
C ALA A 25 11.80 -10.55 -1.06
N PRO A 26 11.47 -11.24 -2.15
CA PRO A 26 11.43 -12.69 -2.16
C PRO A 26 12.78 -13.29 -1.71
N GLY A 27 12.73 -14.29 -0.86
CA GLY A 27 13.91 -15.02 -0.44
C GLY A 27 14.39 -16.06 -1.49
N SER A 28 15.40 -16.82 -1.13
CA SER A 28 15.99 -17.87 -1.98
C SER A 28 15.41 -19.28 -1.72
N GLY A 29 14.31 -19.39 -1.00
CA GLY A 29 13.68 -20.69 -0.71
C GLY A 29 13.20 -21.39 -1.99
N GLU A 30 13.28 -22.72 -2.02
CA GLU A 30 12.85 -23.53 -3.17
C GLU A 30 11.34 -23.44 -3.42
N GLU A 31 10.55 -23.40 -2.34
CA GLU A 31 9.09 -23.23 -2.44
C GLU A 31 8.73 -21.75 -2.42
N SER A 32 7.92 -21.31 -3.38
CA SER A 32 7.41 -19.95 -3.41
C SER A 32 6.03 -19.84 -2.74
N TYR A 33 5.78 -18.69 -2.09
CA TYR A 33 4.49 -18.35 -1.53
C TYR A 33 4.21 -16.85 -1.78
N CYS A 34 3.16 -16.55 -2.53
CA CYS A 34 2.82 -15.18 -2.89
C CYS A 34 1.35 -14.87 -2.54
N ILE A 35 1.12 -13.72 -1.94
CA ILE A 35 -0.22 -13.16 -1.74
C ILE A 35 -0.27 -11.80 -2.44
N PRO A 36 -1.07 -11.62 -3.50
CA PRO A 36 -1.38 -10.29 -3.99
C PRO A 36 -2.39 -9.61 -3.05
N ILE A 37 -2.12 -8.38 -2.64
CA ILE A 37 -3.08 -7.57 -1.89
C ILE A 37 -4.22 -7.18 -2.82
N PRO A 38 -5.50 -7.34 -2.42
CA PRO A 38 -6.60 -6.66 -3.10
C PRO A 38 -6.35 -5.16 -3.08
N PRO A 39 -6.20 -4.52 -4.26
CA PRO A 39 -5.66 -3.17 -4.33
C PRO A 39 -6.69 -2.15 -3.80
N PRO A 40 -6.34 -1.33 -2.80
CA PRO A 40 -7.21 -0.24 -2.39
C PRO A 40 -7.27 0.84 -3.48
N ASN A 41 -8.40 1.51 -3.57
CA ASN A 41 -8.56 2.65 -4.47
C ASN A 41 -7.63 3.79 -4.07
N VAL A 42 -6.90 4.37 -5.03
CA VAL A 42 -5.96 5.47 -4.78
C VAL A 42 -6.66 6.71 -4.19
N THR A 43 -7.96 6.90 -4.49
CA THR A 43 -8.81 7.99 -3.97
C THR A 43 -9.48 7.66 -2.65
N GLY A 44 -9.32 6.43 -2.14
CA GLY A 44 -9.99 5.96 -0.92
C GLY A 44 -9.17 6.20 0.34
N THR A 45 -9.86 6.32 1.46
CA THR A 45 -9.23 6.28 2.79
C THR A 45 -9.23 4.85 3.32
N LEU A 46 -8.09 4.42 3.85
CA LEU A 46 -8.00 3.12 4.50
C LEU A 46 -8.88 3.08 5.76
N HIS A 47 -9.52 1.96 6.01
CA HIS A 47 -10.40 1.75 7.15
C HIS A 47 -10.12 0.39 7.82
N MET A 48 -10.81 0.10 8.92
CA MET A 48 -10.62 -1.13 9.71
C MET A 48 -10.74 -2.43 8.88
N GLY A 49 -11.56 -2.44 7.84
CA GLY A 49 -11.65 -3.60 6.94
C GLY A 49 -10.33 -3.89 6.22
N HIS A 50 -9.63 -2.86 5.74
CA HIS A 50 -8.30 -3.00 5.18
C HIS A 50 -7.30 -3.50 6.22
N GLY A 51 -7.33 -2.94 7.43
CA GLY A 51 -6.46 -3.37 8.54
C GLY A 51 -6.66 -4.84 8.90
N PHE A 52 -7.90 -5.29 9.00
CA PHE A 52 -8.23 -6.68 9.28
C PHE A 52 -7.72 -7.64 8.18
N GLN A 53 -7.98 -7.30 6.93
CA GLN A 53 -7.52 -8.08 5.78
C GLN A 53 -5.99 -8.16 5.72
N GLN A 54 -5.31 -7.04 5.92
CA GLN A 54 -3.85 -6.97 5.93
C GLN A 54 -3.25 -7.77 7.08
N ALA A 55 -3.84 -7.73 8.27
CA ALA A 55 -3.36 -8.50 9.42
C ALA A 55 -3.39 -10.02 9.15
N ILE A 56 -4.41 -10.52 8.48
CA ILE A 56 -4.49 -11.94 8.10
C ILE A 56 -3.40 -12.29 7.09
N MET A 57 -3.23 -11.48 6.05
CA MET A 57 -2.20 -11.71 5.02
C MET A 57 -0.80 -11.60 5.60
N ASP A 58 -0.54 -10.64 6.48
CA ASP A 58 0.73 -10.48 7.18
C ASP A 58 1.08 -11.73 8.00
N ALA A 59 0.12 -12.25 8.76
CA ALA A 59 0.33 -13.48 9.53
C ALA A 59 0.71 -14.67 8.63
N LEU A 60 0.05 -14.82 7.49
CA LEU A 60 0.34 -15.90 6.53
C LEU A 60 1.71 -15.73 5.87
N ILE A 61 2.06 -14.53 5.45
CA ILE A 61 3.38 -14.21 4.85
C ILE A 61 4.49 -14.48 5.87
N ARG A 62 4.35 -13.97 7.09
CA ARG A 62 5.34 -14.16 8.17
C ARG A 62 5.51 -15.64 8.51
N TYR A 63 4.42 -16.38 8.62
CA TYR A 63 4.46 -17.82 8.86
C TYR A 63 5.24 -18.57 7.76
N ASN A 64 4.94 -18.30 6.49
CA ASN A 64 5.61 -18.95 5.38
C ASN A 64 7.10 -18.55 5.26
N ARG A 65 7.42 -17.29 5.57
CA ARG A 65 8.80 -16.81 5.63
C ARG A 65 9.59 -17.50 6.73
N MET A 66 9.01 -17.69 7.91
CA MET A 66 9.64 -18.44 9.01
C MET A 66 9.82 -19.91 8.69
N LYS A 67 9.05 -20.49 7.78
CA LYS A 67 9.24 -21.84 7.24
C LYS A 67 10.31 -21.93 6.15
N GLY A 68 10.99 -20.83 5.83
CA GLY A 68 12.06 -20.78 4.81
C GLY A 68 11.57 -20.70 3.36
N ARG A 69 10.28 -20.44 3.12
CA ARG A 69 9.76 -20.26 1.76
C ARG A 69 10.19 -18.92 1.18
N SER A 70 10.34 -18.85 -0.13
CA SER A 70 10.48 -17.61 -0.86
C SER A 70 9.12 -16.90 -0.88
N THR A 71 8.95 -15.87 -0.03
CA THR A 71 7.67 -15.22 0.15
C THR A 71 7.63 -13.85 -0.48
N LEU A 72 6.53 -13.53 -1.16
CA LEU A 72 6.24 -12.21 -1.67
C LEU A 72 4.83 -11.78 -1.25
N TRP A 73 4.72 -10.64 -0.60
CA TRP A 73 3.46 -9.95 -0.42
C TRP A 73 3.37 -8.84 -1.44
N GLN A 74 2.69 -9.11 -2.55
CA GLN A 74 2.60 -8.18 -3.67
C GLN A 74 1.61 -7.07 -3.36
N VAL A 75 2.09 -5.85 -3.29
CA VAL A 75 1.28 -4.65 -3.07
C VAL A 75 0.94 -3.96 -4.38
N GLY A 76 -0.15 -3.20 -4.36
CA GLY A 76 -0.59 -2.39 -5.49
C GLY A 76 -1.78 -1.52 -5.08
N THR A 77 -2.15 -0.57 -5.94
CA THR A 77 -3.33 0.28 -5.78
C THR A 77 -4.19 0.21 -7.02
N ASP A 78 -5.49 0.36 -6.85
CA ASP A 78 -6.43 0.55 -7.96
C ASP A 78 -6.52 2.03 -8.31
N HIS A 79 -6.31 2.38 -9.55
CA HIS A 79 -6.49 3.74 -10.05
C HIS A 79 -7.93 4.25 -9.90
N ALA A 80 -8.93 3.35 -9.82
CA ALA A 80 -10.36 3.69 -9.70
C ALA A 80 -10.76 4.79 -10.69
N GLY A 81 -10.43 4.61 -11.97
CA GLY A 81 -10.37 5.65 -13.01
C GLY A 81 -11.56 6.60 -13.05
N ILE A 82 -12.81 6.09 -12.95
CA ILE A 82 -14.01 6.93 -12.93
C ILE A 82 -14.04 7.83 -11.68
N ALA A 83 -13.76 7.28 -10.51
CA ALA A 83 -13.78 8.04 -9.25
C ALA A 83 -12.64 9.06 -9.20
N THR A 84 -11.46 8.70 -9.68
CA THR A 84 -10.31 9.60 -9.78
C THR A 84 -10.59 10.76 -10.74
N GLN A 85 -11.15 10.48 -11.91
CA GLN A 85 -11.56 11.52 -12.85
C GLN A 85 -12.56 12.49 -12.22
N MET A 86 -13.60 11.98 -11.56
CA MET A 86 -14.60 12.82 -10.88
C MET A 86 -14.00 13.71 -9.79
N LEU A 87 -13.00 13.19 -9.07
CA LEU A 87 -12.32 13.96 -8.04
C LEU A 87 -11.51 15.11 -8.65
N VAL A 88 -10.74 14.81 -9.70
CA VAL A 88 -9.93 15.83 -10.41
C VAL A 88 -10.83 16.87 -11.07
N GLU A 89 -11.93 16.45 -11.72
CA GLU A 89 -12.91 17.39 -12.29
C GLU A 89 -13.45 18.36 -11.25
N ARG A 90 -13.83 17.87 -10.06
CA ARG A 90 -14.29 18.74 -8.96
C ARG A 90 -13.22 19.72 -8.46
N GLN A 91 -11.97 19.30 -8.44
CA GLN A 91 -10.86 20.20 -8.07
C GLN A 91 -10.69 21.32 -9.11
N LEU A 92 -10.70 20.97 -10.39
CA LEU A 92 -10.61 21.93 -11.49
C LEU A 92 -11.79 22.88 -11.53
N GLU A 93 -13.02 22.39 -11.32
CA GLU A 93 -14.21 23.22 -11.21
C GLU A 93 -14.12 24.26 -10.09
N ALA A 94 -13.53 23.89 -8.95
CA ALA A 94 -13.29 24.83 -7.85
C ALA A 94 -12.29 25.92 -8.22
N GLU A 95 -11.40 25.67 -9.17
CA GLU A 95 -10.44 26.60 -9.74
C GLU A 95 -11.02 27.36 -10.97
N GLY A 96 -12.25 27.06 -11.37
CA GLY A 96 -12.92 27.66 -12.53
C GLY A 96 -12.42 27.17 -13.88
N VAL A 97 -11.78 25.98 -13.90
CA VAL A 97 -11.21 25.37 -15.10
C VAL A 97 -11.98 24.09 -15.41
N SER A 98 -12.32 23.88 -16.69
CA SER A 98 -12.94 22.66 -17.17
C SER A 98 -11.86 21.72 -17.73
N ARG A 99 -12.08 20.42 -17.64
CA ARG A 99 -11.22 19.42 -18.30
C ARG A 99 -11.11 19.64 -19.81
N HIS A 100 -12.13 20.23 -20.42
CA HIS A 100 -12.15 20.53 -21.86
C HIS A 100 -11.24 21.69 -22.21
N ASP A 101 -11.01 22.63 -21.25
CA ASP A 101 -10.10 23.75 -21.43
C ASP A 101 -8.64 23.31 -21.38
N LEU A 102 -8.33 22.28 -20.60
CA LEU A 102 -7.00 21.71 -20.48
C LEU A 102 -6.62 20.83 -21.68
N GLY A 103 -7.60 20.16 -22.25
CA GLY A 103 -7.35 19.13 -23.25
C GLY A 103 -6.75 17.85 -22.66
N ARG A 104 -6.59 16.82 -23.50
CA ARG A 104 -6.26 15.46 -23.09
C ARG A 104 -4.88 15.30 -22.46
N ASP A 105 -3.92 16.11 -22.90
CA ASP A 105 -2.52 15.96 -22.48
C ASP A 105 -2.24 16.59 -21.10
N GLN A 106 -3.08 17.54 -20.68
CA GLN A 106 -2.94 18.22 -19.39
C GLN A 106 -3.92 17.71 -18.33
N PHE A 107 -5.00 17.08 -18.72
CA PHE A 107 -5.96 16.44 -17.83
C PHE A 107 -5.54 15.01 -17.50
#